data_bce5803d56d5856107a39c0b8bfd9175
#
_entry.id   bce5803d56d5856107a39c0b8bfd9175
#
_cell.length_a   1.000
_cell.length_b   1.000
_cell.length_c   1.000
_cell.angle_alpha   90.00
_cell.angle_beta   90.00
_cell.angle_gamma   90.00
#
_symmetry.space_group_name_H-M   'P 1'
#
loop_
_entity.id
_entity.type
_entity.pdbx_description
1 polymer ?
#
loop_
_entity_poly.entity_id
_entity_poly.type
_entity_poly.pdbx_seq_one_letter_code
_entity_poly.pdbx_strand_id
1 'polypeptide(L)'
;IFSETGINMPKLEKYNEIVDIDPFTIFGLFNKSSMKETNRVKIISAVKDLFDVTAPIPSSFASIPVLNNQNATFYYFIDDREDGDIDDLWGLFESALAYASSPTSDKRDVLSKYFDLAINKKGNGNSKITMGLYWISPNAFLNLDQRNTWYIYESGKVPASLVETLPAIDTNKIAASKYFDIVEKLRNYLQSDASKFKDFMELSAEAWRYSEEVNEEKRQEKAQTKREAKGAAMADEDIETTHYWLYSPGEGAGIWDECCEKGIMAIGWDEIGDLNQYASKTEMKEAMKEHIDPERPYTMAAHATWQFANEIKPGDIVFAKKGRSIVIGRGVV
;
A
#
# COMPACT_ATOMS: atom_id res chain seq x y z
N ILE A 1 11.47 -20.15 13.15
CA ILE A 1 10.25 -19.99 12.32
C ILE A 1 10.62 -19.69 10.87
N PHE A 2 11.24 -18.53 10.55
CA PHE A 2 11.50 -18.17 9.17
C PHE A 2 12.49 -19.09 8.47
N SER A 3 13.57 -19.50 9.12
CA SER A 3 14.53 -20.48 8.59
C SER A 3 13.91 -21.85 8.30
N GLU A 4 12.96 -22.28 9.13
CA GLU A 4 12.29 -23.58 8.99
C GLU A 4 11.20 -23.56 7.91
N THR A 5 10.52 -22.43 7.75
CA THR A 5 9.44 -22.28 6.76
C THR A 5 9.93 -21.97 5.35
N GLY A 6 11.21 -21.64 5.16
CA GLY A 6 11.77 -21.18 3.90
C GLY A 6 11.24 -19.81 3.42
N ILE A 7 10.64 -19.04 4.33
CA ILE A 7 10.13 -17.71 4.05
C ILE A 7 11.18 -16.67 4.47
N ASN A 8 11.47 -15.72 3.61
CA ASN A 8 12.42 -14.65 3.92
C ASN A 8 11.88 -13.79 5.07
N MET A 9 12.67 -13.67 6.13
CA MET A 9 12.36 -12.77 7.24
C MET A 9 12.41 -11.31 6.76
N PRO A 10 11.40 -10.49 7.03
CA PRO A 10 11.46 -9.07 6.73
C PRO A 10 12.56 -8.39 7.54
N LYS A 11 13.07 -7.25 7.03
CA LYS A 11 14.03 -6.44 7.78
C LYS A 11 13.32 -5.78 8.97
N LEU A 12 13.68 -6.18 10.17
CA LEU A 12 13.10 -5.72 11.42
C LEU A 12 14.02 -4.79 12.20
N GLU A 13 15.30 -4.69 11.80
CA GLU A 13 16.27 -3.79 12.40
C GLU A 13 17.33 -3.36 11.36
N LYS A 14 18.00 -2.22 11.61
CA LYS A 14 18.94 -1.60 10.66
C LYS A 14 20.09 -2.53 10.27
N TYR A 15 20.66 -3.22 11.24
CA TYR A 15 21.82 -4.11 11.05
C TYR A 15 21.45 -5.60 11.03
N ASN A 16 20.16 -5.94 10.85
CA ASN A 16 19.61 -7.30 10.89
C ASN A 16 19.77 -8.03 12.24
N GLU A 17 20.24 -7.36 13.27
CA GLU A 17 20.32 -7.89 14.62
C GLU A 17 19.15 -7.37 15.43
N ILE A 18 18.22 -8.26 15.77
CA ILE A 18 17.04 -7.90 16.55
C ILE A 18 17.45 -7.93 18.02
N VAL A 19 17.47 -6.75 18.65
CA VAL A 19 17.75 -6.61 20.09
C VAL A 19 16.47 -6.80 20.88
N ASP A 20 15.35 -6.28 20.38
CA ASP A 20 14.04 -6.36 21.00
C ASP A 20 12.93 -6.19 19.95
N ILE A 21 11.72 -6.70 20.27
CA ILE A 21 10.58 -6.67 19.35
C ILE A 21 9.27 -6.49 20.14
N ASP A 22 8.36 -5.67 19.60
CA ASP A 22 7.03 -5.51 20.14
C ASP A 22 6.04 -6.55 19.60
N PRO A 23 4.94 -6.84 20.31
CA PRO A 23 3.98 -7.87 19.95
C PRO A 23 3.21 -7.55 18.66
N PHE A 24 2.93 -6.28 18.35
CA PHE A 24 2.20 -5.91 17.14
C PHE A 24 3.05 -6.13 15.88
N THR A 25 4.36 -5.92 15.98
CA THR A 25 5.30 -6.27 14.91
C THR A 25 5.30 -7.78 14.65
N ILE A 26 5.19 -8.62 15.69
CA ILE A 26 5.06 -10.07 15.52
C ILE A 26 3.80 -10.41 14.71
N PHE A 27 2.64 -9.83 15.04
CA PHE A 27 1.42 -10.00 14.23
C PHE A 27 1.59 -9.43 12.81
N GLY A 28 2.32 -8.35 12.66
CA GLY A 28 2.67 -7.75 11.37
C GLY A 28 3.50 -8.67 10.48
N LEU A 29 4.26 -9.62 11.02
CA LEU A 29 5.06 -10.56 10.23
C LEU A 29 4.21 -11.39 9.26
N PHE A 30 2.99 -11.71 9.63
CA PHE A 30 2.07 -12.47 8.79
C PHE A 30 0.85 -11.68 8.29
N ASN A 31 0.66 -10.43 8.73
CA ASN A 31 -0.42 -9.54 8.29
C ASN A 31 0.09 -8.41 7.39
N LYS A 32 0.75 -8.75 6.27
CA LYS A 32 1.25 -7.81 5.26
C LYS A 32 0.50 -7.97 3.94
N SER A 33 0.38 -6.89 3.18
CA SER A 33 -0.32 -6.85 1.89
C SER A 33 0.28 -7.78 0.83
N SER A 34 1.59 -8.04 0.85
CA SER A 34 2.26 -8.98 -0.07
C SER A 34 2.29 -10.43 0.43
N MET A 35 1.79 -10.71 1.63
CA MET A 35 1.83 -12.03 2.22
C MET A 35 0.83 -12.96 1.53
N LYS A 36 1.33 -14.00 0.86
CA LYS A 36 0.49 -15.05 0.30
C LYS A 36 -0.16 -15.84 1.44
N GLU A 37 -1.40 -16.25 1.26
CA GLU A 37 -2.16 -17.03 2.26
C GLU A 37 -1.43 -18.30 2.69
N THR A 38 -0.83 -19.02 1.75
CA THR A 38 -0.02 -20.22 2.04
C THR A 38 1.17 -19.95 2.95
N ASN A 39 1.84 -18.78 2.78
CA ASN A 39 2.96 -18.40 3.63
C ASN A 39 2.47 -17.94 5.01
N ARG A 40 1.33 -17.24 5.07
CA ARG A 40 0.68 -16.84 6.32
C ARG A 40 0.35 -18.05 7.17
N VAL A 41 -0.28 -19.08 6.58
CA VAL A 41 -0.58 -20.35 7.26
C VAL A 41 0.69 -21.01 7.80
N LYS A 42 1.77 -21.07 7.02
CA LYS A 42 3.05 -21.64 7.47
C LYS A 42 3.62 -20.91 8.69
N ILE A 43 3.61 -19.58 8.66
CA ILE A 43 4.12 -18.76 9.79
C ILE A 43 3.24 -18.98 11.03
N ILE A 44 1.91 -18.90 10.87
CA ILE A 44 0.97 -19.10 11.99
C ILE A 44 1.10 -20.52 12.57
N SER A 45 1.28 -21.55 11.73
CA SER A 45 1.52 -22.92 12.20
C SER A 45 2.77 -23.01 13.05
N ALA A 46 3.88 -22.45 12.57
CA ALA A 46 5.14 -22.46 13.31
C ALA A 46 5.06 -21.64 14.62
N VAL A 47 4.33 -20.53 14.63
CA VAL A 47 4.06 -19.75 15.85
C VAL A 47 3.20 -20.55 16.82
N LYS A 48 2.15 -21.20 16.31
CA LYS A 48 1.27 -22.09 17.10
C LYS A 48 2.05 -23.18 17.79
N ASP A 49 2.92 -23.87 17.04
CA ASP A 49 3.72 -24.97 17.57
C ASP A 49 4.76 -24.48 18.60
N LEU A 50 5.38 -23.32 18.35
CA LEU A 50 6.35 -22.70 19.27
C LEU A 50 5.75 -22.32 20.63
N PHE A 51 4.50 -21.87 20.63
CA PHE A 51 3.81 -21.39 21.84
C PHE A 51 2.77 -22.38 22.40
N ASP A 52 2.76 -23.62 21.94
CA ASP A 52 1.82 -24.67 22.35
C ASP A 52 0.34 -24.23 22.27
N VAL A 53 -0.02 -23.43 21.25
CA VAL A 53 -1.39 -22.94 21.06
C VAL A 53 -2.28 -24.07 20.56
N THR A 54 -3.33 -24.39 21.30
CA THR A 54 -4.26 -25.48 20.96
C THR A 54 -5.35 -25.10 19.95
N ALA A 55 -5.62 -23.79 19.80
CA ALA A 55 -6.63 -23.29 18.85
C ALA A 55 -6.32 -23.70 17.40
N PRO A 56 -7.33 -24.00 16.58
CA PRO A 56 -7.13 -24.31 15.16
C PRO A 56 -6.59 -23.10 14.40
N ILE A 57 -5.85 -23.37 13.34
CA ILE A 57 -5.40 -22.31 12.41
C ILE A 57 -6.63 -21.77 11.68
N PRO A 58 -6.73 -20.44 11.48
CA PRO A 58 -7.83 -19.85 10.73
C PRO A 58 -7.94 -20.43 9.32
N SER A 59 -9.15 -20.73 8.88
CA SER A 59 -9.43 -21.24 7.53
C SER A 59 -9.61 -20.15 6.48
N SER A 60 -9.73 -18.90 6.89
CA SER A 60 -9.86 -17.74 6.01
C SER A 60 -9.17 -16.52 6.62
N PHE A 61 -8.59 -15.70 5.77
CA PHE A 61 -7.98 -14.41 6.11
C PHE A 61 -8.66 -13.26 5.37
N ALA A 62 -9.85 -13.50 4.81
CA ALA A 62 -10.64 -12.48 4.15
C ALA A 62 -10.97 -11.34 5.11
N SER A 63 -10.88 -10.11 4.62
CA SER A 63 -11.20 -8.88 5.37
C SER A 63 -10.33 -8.59 6.60
N ILE A 64 -9.24 -9.33 6.82
CA ILE A 64 -8.26 -8.96 7.84
C ILE A 64 -7.46 -7.76 7.34
N PRO A 65 -7.40 -6.66 8.08
CA PRO A 65 -6.61 -5.51 7.71
C PRO A 65 -5.11 -5.88 7.71
N VAL A 66 -4.38 -5.38 6.71
CA VAL A 66 -2.96 -5.73 6.50
C VAL A 66 -2.10 -4.48 6.38
N LEU A 67 -0.88 -4.56 6.90
CA LEU A 67 0.12 -3.51 6.78
C LEU A 67 0.66 -3.40 5.35
N ASN A 68 1.02 -2.19 4.96
CA ASN A 68 1.88 -1.97 3.81
C ASN A 68 3.29 -2.55 4.11
N ASN A 69 3.92 -3.17 3.10
CA ASN A 69 5.24 -3.79 3.23
C ASN A 69 6.34 -2.85 3.71
N GLN A 70 6.24 -1.56 3.45
CA GLN A 70 7.20 -0.54 3.88
C GLN A 70 7.11 -0.19 5.38
N ASN A 71 6.01 -0.58 6.04
CA ASN A 71 5.73 -0.28 7.46
C ASN A 71 5.68 -1.57 8.27
N ALA A 72 6.76 -2.34 8.26
CA ALA A 72 6.80 -3.68 8.84
C ALA A 72 6.84 -3.71 10.37
N THR A 73 7.38 -2.68 11.02
CA THR A 73 7.56 -2.59 12.46
C THR A 73 6.69 -1.49 13.07
N PHE A 74 6.27 -1.63 14.32
CA PHE A 74 5.55 -0.61 15.08
C PHE A 74 6.53 0.32 15.84
N TYR A 75 7.82 0.00 15.83
CA TYR A 75 8.93 0.82 16.32
C TYR A 75 9.83 1.24 15.16
N TYR A 76 10.63 2.26 15.36
CA TYR A 76 11.72 2.62 14.46
C TYR A 76 13.00 1.82 14.78
N PHE A 77 13.92 1.74 13.83
CA PHE A 77 15.21 1.09 14.00
C PHE A 77 16.01 1.77 15.12
N ILE A 78 16.96 1.03 15.71
CA ILE A 78 17.65 1.39 16.95
C ILE A 78 18.25 2.80 16.96
N ASP A 79 18.73 3.30 15.83
CA ASP A 79 19.33 4.64 15.74
C ASP A 79 18.28 5.78 15.74
N ASP A 80 17.00 5.46 15.56
CA ASP A 80 15.92 6.43 15.36
C ASP A 80 14.76 6.29 16.36
N ARG A 81 14.86 5.34 17.29
CA ARG A 81 13.87 5.15 18.35
C ARG A 81 14.37 5.67 19.68
N GLU A 82 13.43 6.04 20.55
CA GLU A 82 13.72 6.42 21.93
C GLU A 82 13.79 5.19 22.85
N ASP A 83 14.51 5.32 23.94
CA ASP A 83 14.50 4.32 25.00
C ASP A 83 13.07 4.12 25.53
N GLY A 84 12.64 2.86 25.69
CA GLY A 84 11.28 2.53 26.13
C GLY A 84 10.21 2.50 25.04
N ASP A 85 10.53 2.79 23.75
CA ASP A 85 9.56 2.74 22.68
C ASP A 85 8.91 1.36 22.51
N ILE A 86 9.68 0.31 22.69
CA ILE A 86 9.18 -1.08 22.61
C ILE A 86 8.41 -1.43 23.89
N ASP A 87 8.85 -0.99 25.06
CA ASP A 87 8.14 -1.20 26.32
C ASP A 87 6.76 -0.54 26.32
N ASP A 88 6.62 0.65 25.76
CA ASP A 88 5.32 1.31 25.61
C ASP A 88 4.36 0.52 24.69
N LEU A 89 4.88 -0.12 23.64
CA LEU A 89 4.08 -1.00 22.77
C LEU A 89 3.67 -2.28 23.50
N TRP A 90 4.54 -2.85 24.34
CA TRP A 90 4.17 -3.94 25.24
C TRP A 90 3.10 -3.50 26.24
N GLY A 91 3.26 -2.31 26.85
CA GLY A 91 2.24 -1.74 27.73
C GLY A 91 0.90 -1.53 27.05
N LEU A 92 0.89 -1.08 25.80
CA LEU A 92 -0.32 -1.00 24.98
C LEU A 92 -0.96 -2.38 24.78
N PHE A 93 -0.17 -3.38 24.44
CA PHE A 93 -0.66 -4.74 24.20
C PHE A 93 -1.28 -5.36 25.44
N GLU A 94 -0.57 -5.33 26.57
CA GLU A 94 -1.03 -5.90 27.83
C GLU A 94 -2.29 -5.20 28.35
N SER A 95 -2.29 -3.87 28.32
CA SER A 95 -3.46 -3.08 28.75
C SER A 95 -4.67 -3.29 27.84
N ALA A 96 -4.46 -3.47 26.54
CA ALA A 96 -5.52 -3.78 25.60
C ALA A 96 -6.13 -5.17 25.84
N LEU A 97 -5.34 -6.19 26.09
CA LEU A 97 -5.82 -7.53 26.47
C LEU A 97 -6.57 -7.50 27.80
N ALA A 98 -6.05 -6.78 28.81
CA ALA A 98 -6.70 -6.63 30.09
C ALA A 98 -8.06 -5.92 29.98
N TYR A 99 -8.15 -4.88 29.16
CA TYR A 99 -9.39 -4.17 28.89
C TYR A 99 -10.38 -5.04 28.10
N ALA A 100 -9.92 -5.70 27.04
CA ALA A 100 -10.77 -6.54 26.21
C ALA A 100 -11.38 -7.72 27.00
N SER A 101 -10.63 -8.29 27.95
CA SER A 101 -11.10 -9.38 28.81
C SER A 101 -12.16 -8.97 29.81
N SER A 102 -12.07 -7.74 30.33
CA SER A 102 -12.98 -7.21 31.36
C SER A 102 -12.95 -5.68 31.34
N PRO A 103 -13.78 -5.03 30.54
CA PRO A 103 -13.82 -3.57 30.39
C PRO A 103 -14.23 -2.87 31.69
N THR A 104 -13.31 -2.06 32.24
CA THR A 104 -13.59 -1.16 33.39
C THR A 104 -12.96 0.22 33.09
N SER A 105 -13.41 1.27 33.85
CA SER A 105 -12.84 2.61 33.73
C SER A 105 -11.32 2.62 33.98
N ASP A 106 -10.88 2.00 35.06
CA ASP A 106 -9.46 1.98 35.44
C ASP A 106 -8.58 1.33 34.38
N LYS A 107 -9.05 0.22 33.78
CA LYS A 107 -8.33 -0.43 32.66
C LYS A 107 -8.34 0.42 31.41
N ARG A 108 -9.44 1.15 31.15
CA ARG A 108 -9.53 2.10 30.04
C ARG A 108 -8.53 3.24 30.21
N ASP A 109 -8.35 3.75 31.43
CA ASP A 109 -7.41 4.82 31.72
C ASP A 109 -5.96 4.37 31.48
N VAL A 110 -5.60 3.17 31.94
CA VAL A 110 -4.28 2.57 31.67
C VAL A 110 -4.07 2.38 30.18
N LEU A 111 -5.04 1.79 29.48
CA LEU A 111 -5.00 1.59 28.04
C LEU A 111 -4.88 2.91 27.27
N SER A 112 -5.63 3.94 27.68
CA SER A 112 -5.59 5.27 27.05
C SER A 112 -4.20 5.90 27.15
N LYS A 113 -3.53 5.77 28.29
CA LYS A 113 -2.16 6.24 28.46
C LYS A 113 -1.20 5.60 27.45
N TYR A 114 -1.20 4.27 27.36
CA TYR A 114 -0.31 3.57 26.44
C TYR A 114 -0.70 3.76 24.98
N PHE A 115 -1.99 3.94 24.67
CA PHE A 115 -2.44 4.30 23.34
C PHE A 115 -1.85 5.64 22.89
N ASP A 116 -1.93 6.68 23.74
CA ASP A 116 -1.39 8.00 23.46
C ASP A 116 0.14 7.97 23.33
N LEU A 117 0.84 7.18 24.12
CA LEU A 117 2.28 6.96 23.97
C LEU A 117 2.60 6.30 22.62
N ALA A 118 1.96 5.20 22.30
CA ALA A 118 2.23 4.40 21.11
C ALA A 118 1.90 5.13 19.79
N ILE A 119 0.75 5.83 19.73
CA ILE A 119 0.33 6.53 18.50
C ILE A 119 1.25 7.72 18.18
N ASN A 120 1.84 8.34 19.21
CA ASN A 120 2.73 9.47 19.05
C ASN A 120 4.16 9.09 18.64
N LYS A 121 4.53 7.82 18.72
CA LYS A 121 5.84 7.36 18.25
C LYS A 121 6.04 7.60 16.77
N LYS A 122 7.27 7.80 16.38
CA LYS A 122 7.66 8.01 14.98
C LYS A 122 7.23 6.80 14.12
N GLY A 123 6.57 7.05 13.00
CA GLY A 123 6.07 6.02 12.08
C GLY A 123 4.75 5.36 12.46
N ASN A 124 4.15 5.72 13.60
CA ASN A 124 2.82 5.30 14.00
C ASN A 124 1.77 6.38 13.70
N GLY A 125 0.52 5.96 13.73
CA GLY A 125 -0.65 6.78 13.48
C GLY A 125 -1.92 5.96 13.60
N ASN A 126 -3.07 6.60 13.32
CA ASN A 126 -4.41 6.03 13.49
C ASN A 126 -4.52 4.61 12.90
N SER A 127 -4.24 4.48 11.62
CA SER A 127 -4.40 3.21 10.90
C SER A 127 -3.57 2.08 11.51
N LYS A 128 -2.30 2.35 11.82
CA LYS A 128 -1.36 1.33 12.27
C LYS A 128 -1.64 0.85 13.70
N ILE A 129 -1.82 1.79 14.63
CA ILE A 129 -2.08 1.45 16.03
C ILE A 129 -3.44 0.78 16.20
N THR A 130 -4.48 1.31 15.58
CA THR A 130 -5.82 0.71 15.70
C THR A 130 -5.94 -0.62 14.96
N MET A 131 -5.15 -0.84 13.90
CA MET A 131 -5.02 -2.13 13.25
C MET A 131 -4.39 -3.18 14.16
N GLY A 132 -3.32 -2.83 14.88
CA GLY A 132 -2.70 -3.70 15.88
C GLY A 132 -3.68 -4.11 16.98
N LEU A 133 -4.44 -3.15 17.52
CA LEU A 133 -5.48 -3.41 18.51
C LEU A 133 -6.58 -4.32 17.95
N TYR A 134 -7.00 -4.09 16.71
CA TYR A 134 -8.01 -4.91 16.03
C TYR A 134 -7.55 -6.37 15.86
N TRP A 135 -6.27 -6.61 15.51
CA TRP A 135 -5.75 -7.98 15.38
C TRP A 135 -5.85 -8.79 16.66
N ILE A 136 -5.60 -8.15 17.81
CA ILE A 136 -5.60 -8.85 19.09
C ILE A 136 -7.00 -9.00 19.69
N SER A 137 -7.93 -8.10 19.39
CA SER A 137 -9.32 -8.19 19.87
C SER A 137 -10.30 -7.38 18.98
N PRO A 138 -10.73 -7.92 17.84
CA PRO A 138 -11.63 -7.21 16.93
C PRO A 138 -13.02 -6.94 17.52
N ASN A 139 -13.42 -7.68 18.57
CA ASN A 139 -14.66 -7.41 19.30
C ASN A 139 -14.56 -6.17 20.21
N ALA A 140 -13.36 -5.86 20.69
CA ALA A 140 -13.14 -4.73 21.58
C ALA A 140 -12.71 -3.46 20.84
N PHE A 141 -11.99 -3.57 19.75
CA PHE A 141 -11.33 -2.47 19.07
C PHE A 141 -11.73 -2.34 17.61
N LEU A 142 -11.96 -1.10 17.18
CA LEU A 142 -12.23 -0.77 15.78
C LEU A 142 -10.91 -0.42 15.08
N ASN A 143 -10.71 -0.94 13.87
CA ASN A 143 -9.65 -0.49 12.98
C ASN A 143 -10.04 0.83 12.28
N LEU A 144 -9.24 1.88 12.45
CA LEU A 144 -9.38 3.16 11.76
C LEU A 144 -8.39 3.29 10.59
N ASP A 145 -8.34 2.28 9.74
CA ASP A 145 -7.64 2.42 8.46
C ASP A 145 -8.43 3.32 7.49
N GLN A 146 -7.83 3.60 6.35
CA GLN A 146 -8.44 4.49 5.35
C GLN A 146 -9.82 4.01 4.87
N ARG A 147 -10.03 2.68 4.74
CA ARG A 147 -11.30 2.12 4.25
C ARG A 147 -12.40 2.23 5.29
N ASN A 148 -12.11 1.84 6.53
CA ASN A 148 -13.06 1.96 7.62
C ASN A 148 -13.41 3.43 7.91
N THR A 149 -12.41 4.32 7.95
CA THR A 149 -12.63 5.75 8.14
C THR A 149 -13.51 6.32 7.04
N TRP A 150 -13.19 6.07 5.77
CA TRP A 150 -14.02 6.49 4.64
C TRP A 150 -15.45 5.90 4.71
N TYR A 151 -15.56 4.61 5.03
CA TYR A 151 -16.87 3.95 5.12
C TYR A 151 -17.75 4.57 6.20
N ILE A 152 -17.19 4.85 7.36
CA ILE A 152 -17.91 5.42 8.51
C ILE A 152 -18.30 6.87 8.25
N TYR A 153 -17.41 7.70 7.76
CA TYR A 153 -17.61 9.15 7.74
C TYR A 153 -18.09 9.69 6.39
N GLU A 154 -17.81 9.03 5.27
CA GLU A 154 -17.96 9.64 3.95
C GLU A 154 -18.81 8.81 2.98
N SER A 155 -18.94 7.51 3.19
CA SER A 155 -19.63 6.62 2.24
C SER A 155 -21.17 6.82 2.18
N GLY A 156 -21.76 7.47 3.16
CA GLY A 156 -23.21 7.58 3.32
C GLY A 156 -23.90 6.28 3.73
N LYS A 157 -23.14 5.21 4.09
CA LYS A 157 -23.67 3.91 4.50
C LYS A 157 -23.94 3.82 6.01
N VAL A 158 -23.34 4.69 6.79
CA VAL A 158 -23.61 4.87 8.22
C VAL A 158 -24.59 6.03 8.36
N PRO A 159 -25.60 5.95 9.25
CA PRO A 159 -26.59 7.02 9.41
C PRO A 159 -25.96 8.37 9.73
N ALA A 160 -26.35 9.42 9.00
CA ALA A 160 -25.82 10.78 9.17
C ALA A 160 -25.96 11.28 10.62
N SER A 161 -27.10 10.98 11.27
CA SER A 161 -27.33 11.33 12.68
C SER A 161 -26.33 10.71 13.65
N LEU A 162 -25.75 9.53 13.33
CA LEU A 162 -24.67 8.95 14.12
C LEU A 162 -23.36 9.64 13.78
N VAL A 163 -23.05 9.80 12.48
CA VAL A 163 -21.79 10.41 12.02
C VAL A 163 -21.58 11.81 12.61
N GLU A 164 -22.64 12.62 12.66
CA GLU A 164 -22.62 13.96 13.26
C GLU A 164 -22.23 13.97 14.75
N THR A 165 -22.43 12.85 15.45
CA THR A 165 -22.04 12.72 16.86
C THR A 165 -20.64 12.22 17.07
N LEU A 166 -20.01 11.61 16.03
CA LEU A 166 -18.67 11.05 16.14
C LEU A 166 -17.61 12.15 16.19
N PRO A 167 -16.56 11.99 17.01
CA PRO A 167 -15.39 12.87 16.94
C PRO A 167 -14.81 12.94 15.54
N ALA A 168 -14.47 14.14 15.07
CA ALA A 168 -13.77 14.31 13.80
C ALA A 168 -12.36 13.69 13.86
N ILE A 169 -11.95 12.99 12.80
CA ILE A 169 -10.59 12.50 12.60
C ILE A 169 -9.84 13.52 11.75
N ASP A 170 -9.38 14.58 12.40
CA ASP A 170 -8.70 15.74 11.82
C ASP A 170 -7.17 15.62 11.85
N THR A 171 -6.65 14.55 12.39
CA THR A 171 -5.22 14.28 12.55
C THR A 171 -4.90 12.81 12.31
N ASN A 172 -3.66 12.55 11.90
CA ASN A 172 -3.14 11.19 11.78
C ASN A 172 -2.79 10.53 13.14
N LYS A 173 -2.90 11.27 14.24
CA LYS A 173 -2.59 10.83 15.61
C LYS A 173 -3.74 11.23 16.53
N ILE A 174 -4.85 10.50 16.45
CA ILE A 174 -6.04 10.74 17.27
C ILE A 174 -5.73 10.42 18.74
N ALA A 175 -6.20 11.27 19.65
CA ALA A 175 -6.09 10.98 21.08
C ALA A 175 -6.94 9.79 21.51
N ALA A 176 -6.51 9.06 22.52
CA ALA A 176 -7.22 7.92 23.08
C ALA A 176 -8.68 8.24 23.42
N SER A 177 -8.94 9.42 24.01
CA SER A 177 -10.27 9.86 24.38
C SER A 177 -11.23 9.93 23.16
N LYS A 178 -10.77 10.48 22.03
CA LYS A 178 -11.54 10.52 20.79
C LYS A 178 -11.73 9.13 20.17
N TYR A 179 -10.66 8.30 20.19
CA TYR A 179 -10.72 6.94 19.68
C TYR A 179 -11.78 6.10 20.42
N PHE A 180 -11.75 6.11 21.75
CA PHE A 180 -12.67 5.33 22.56
C PHE A 180 -14.12 5.88 22.50
N ASP A 181 -14.31 7.17 22.30
CA ASP A 181 -15.64 7.73 22.05
C ASP A 181 -16.23 7.23 20.71
N ILE A 182 -15.41 7.18 19.65
CA ILE A 182 -15.81 6.58 18.37
C ILE A 182 -16.18 5.10 18.55
N VAL A 183 -15.31 4.34 19.22
CA VAL A 183 -15.53 2.90 19.46
C VAL A 183 -16.83 2.65 20.24
N GLU A 184 -17.09 3.43 21.28
CA GLU A 184 -18.28 3.29 22.13
C GLU A 184 -19.58 3.62 21.34
N LYS A 185 -19.61 4.75 20.64
CA LYS A 185 -20.77 5.16 19.86
C LYS A 185 -21.08 4.19 18.73
N LEU A 186 -20.07 3.72 18.02
CA LEU A 186 -20.26 2.73 16.98
C LEU A 186 -20.69 1.38 17.55
N ARG A 187 -20.12 0.95 18.69
CA ARG A 187 -20.55 -0.28 19.34
C ARG A 187 -22.02 -0.21 19.74
N ASN A 188 -22.45 0.88 20.34
CA ASN A 188 -23.87 1.09 20.71
C ASN A 188 -24.78 1.05 19.48
N TYR A 189 -24.34 1.66 18.36
CA TYR A 189 -25.06 1.56 17.10
C TYR A 189 -25.14 0.12 16.58
N LEU A 190 -24.03 -0.61 16.56
CA LEU A 190 -23.98 -2.00 16.07
C LEU A 190 -24.85 -2.94 16.91
N GLN A 191 -25.05 -2.65 18.19
CA GLN A 191 -25.91 -3.42 19.10
C GLN A 191 -27.39 -3.00 19.02
N SER A 192 -27.73 -1.97 18.26
CA SER A 192 -29.12 -1.52 18.09
C SER A 192 -29.82 -2.17 16.90
N ASP A 193 -31.14 -2.16 16.90
CA ASP A 193 -31.98 -2.65 15.79
C ASP A 193 -31.80 -1.83 14.48
N ALA A 194 -31.16 -0.66 14.57
CA ALA A 194 -30.89 0.20 13.42
C ALA A 194 -29.67 -0.29 12.59
N SER A 195 -28.83 -1.16 13.13
CA SER A 195 -27.67 -1.68 12.45
C SER A 195 -27.96 -3.00 11.74
N LYS A 196 -27.44 -3.13 10.52
CA LYS A 196 -27.39 -4.43 9.81
C LYS A 196 -26.16 -5.27 10.17
N PHE A 197 -25.21 -4.70 10.89
CA PHE A 197 -23.98 -5.36 11.34
C PHE A 197 -24.05 -5.66 12.82
N LYS A 198 -23.45 -6.77 13.23
CA LYS A 198 -23.46 -7.23 14.62
C LYS A 198 -22.24 -6.71 15.41
N ASP A 199 -21.12 -6.51 14.72
CA ASP A 199 -19.85 -6.20 15.34
C ASP A 199 -18.90 -5.44 14.38
N PHE A 200 -17.73 -5.08 14.89
CA PHE A 200 -16.72 -4.40 14.09
C PHE A 200 -16.11 -5.26 12.99
N MET A 201 -16.17 -6.58 13.08
CA MET A 201 -15.66 -7.47 12.04
C MET A 201 -16.59 -7.43 10.81
N GLU A 202 -17.89 -7.50 11.02
CA GLU A 202 -18.87 -7.37 9.93
C GLU A 202 -18.81 -5.96 9.30
N LEU A 203 -18.70 -4.91 10.13
CA LEU A 203 -18.53 -3.55 9.65
C LEU A 203 -17.27 -3.39 8.79
N SER A 204 -16.13 -3.87 9.27
CA SER A 204 -14.84 -3.80 8.53
C SER A 204 -14.86 -4.62 7.25
N ALA A 205 -15.49 -5.80 7.27
CA ALA A 205 -15.65 -6.63 6.09
C ALA A 205 -16.48 -5.92 5.01
N GLU A 206 -17.57 -5.28 5.41
CA GLU A 206 -18.39 -4.51 4.48
C GLU A 206 -17.68 -3.24 3.99
N ALA A 207 -16.97 -2.53 4.85
CA ALA A 207 -16.15 -1.38 4.46
C ALA A 207 -15.13 -1.76 3.38
N TRP A 208 -14.48 -2.91 3.54
CA TRP A 208 -13.56 -3.45 2.54
C TRP A 208 -14.28 -3.79 1.22
N ARG A 209 -15.38 -4.57 1.29
CA ARG A 209 -16.17 -4.98 0.12
C ARG A 209 -16.67 -3.79 -0.67
N TYR A 210 -17.32 -2.85 0.01
CA TYR A 210 -17.89 -1.67 -0.62
C TYR A 210 -16.84 -0.73 -1.20
N SER A 211 -15.68 -0.61 -0.54
CA SER A 211 -14.57 0.17 -1.09
C SER A 211 -14.00 -0.43 -2.38
N GLU A 212 -13.93 -1.76 -2.49
CA GLU A 212 -13.50 -2.42 -3.74
C GLU A 212 -14.52 -2.24 -4.85
N GLU A 213 -15.82 -2.34 -4.54
CA GLU A 213 -16.91 -2.09 -5.49
C GLU A 213 -16.82 -0.67 -6.07
N VAL A 214 -16.74 0.35 -5.21
CA VAL A 214 -16.60 1.75 -5.63
C VAL A 214 -15.30 2.00 -6.41
N ASN A 215 -14.21 1.36 -6.03
CA ASN A 215 -12.96 1.47 -6.76
C ASN A 215 -13.04 0.82 -8.15
N GLU A 216 -13.74 -0.30 -8.27
CA GLU A 216 -13.93 -0.96 -9.56
C GLU A 216 -14.83 -0.12 -10.48
N GLU A 217 -15.93 0.42 -9.97
CA GLU A 217 -16.78 1.37 -10.70
C GLU A 217 -15.97 2.55 -11.24
N LYS A 218 -15.16 3.19 -10.38
CA LYS A 218 -14.26 4.29 -10.79
C LYS A 218 -13.22 3.88 -11.84
N ARG A 219 -12.71 2.64 -11.78
CA ARG A 219 -11.81 2.11 -12.81
C ARG A 219 -12.53 1.93 -14.15
N GLN A 220 -13.74 1.39 -14.12
CA GLN A 220 -14.58 1.19 -15.31
C GLN A 220 -14.97 2.52 -15.94
N GLU A 221 -15.42 3.51 -15.15
CA GLU A 221 -15.72 4.86 -15.62
C GLU A 221 -14.50 5.52 -16.27
N LYS A 222 -13.34 5.45 -15.61
CA LYS A 222 -12.07 5.98 -16.20
C LYS A 222 -11.70 5.26 -17.48
N ALA A 223 -11.88 3.94 -17.54
CA ALA A 223 -11.60 3.15 -18.74
C ALA A 223 -12.57 3.50 -19.88
N GLN A 224 -13.85 3.71 -19.56
CA GLN A 224 -14.87 4.13 -20.52
C GLN A 224 -14.61 5.54 -21.02
N THR A 225 -14.36 6.50 -20.13
CA THR A 225 -13.99 7.88 -20.49
C THR A 225 -12.76 7.91 -21.39
N LYS A 226 -11.76 7.06 -21.10
CA LYS A 226 -10.55 6.94 -21.94
C LYS A 226 -10.85 6.29 -23.29
N ARG A 227 -11.82 5.35 -23.39
CA ARG A 227 -12.27 4.75 -24.64
C ARG A 227 -13.09 5.75 -25.45
N GLU A 228 -13.97 6.49 -24.81
CA GLU A 228 -14.79 7.54 -25.45
C GLU A 228 -13.93 8.68 -25.97
N ALA A 229 -12.95 9.15 -25.18
CA ALA A 229 -11.96 10.13 -25.61
C ALA A 229 -11.11 9.62 -26.80
N LYS A 230 -10.75 8.33 -26.78
CA LYS A 230 -10.04 7.68 -27.91
C LYS A 230 -10.96 7.47 -29.10
N GLY A 231 -12.23 7.14 -28.90
CA GLY A 231 -13.25 7.02 -29.95
C GLY A 231 -13.60 8.37 -30.57
N ALA A 232 -13.72 9.42 -29.78
CA ALA A 232 -13.89 10.79 -30.26
C ALA A 232 -12.67 11.29 -31.05
N ALA A 233 -11.45 10.95 -30.59
CA ALA A 233 -10.21 11.25 -31.32
C ALA A 233 -10.11 10.49 -32.65
N MET A 234 -10.75 9.32 -32.78
CA MET A 234 -10.80 8.55 -34.05
C MET A 234 -11.91 9.04 -34.97
N ALA A 235 -12.91 9.79 -34.48
CA ALA A 235 -13.95 10.38 -35.33
C ALA A 235 -13.56 11.75 -35.90
N ASP A 236 -12.47 12.34 -35.42
CA ASP A 236 -11.92 13.64 -35.81
C ASP A 236 -10.58 13.40 -36.56
N GLU A 237 -10.65 12.63 -37.65
CA GLU A 237 -9.49 12.14 -38.46
C GLU A 237 -8.68 13.21 -39.18
N ASP A 238 -8.89 14.51 -38.92
CA ASP A 238 -8.16 15.59 -39.60
C ASP A 238 -7.49 16.62 -38.65
N ILE A 239 -7.35 16.31 -37.36
CA ILE A 239 -6.52 17.13 -36.47
C ILE A 239 -5.22 16.36 -36.19
N GLU A 240 -4.11 16.82 -36.75
CA GLU A 240 -2.75 16.40 -36.39
C GLU A 240 -2.55 16.60 -34.88
N THR A 241 -2.78 15.56 -34.09
CA THR A 241 -2.55 15.59 -32.64
C THR A 241 -1.06 15.50 -32.36
N THR A 242 -0.43 16.64 -32.13
CA THR A 242 0.97 16.72 -31.68
C THR A 242 1.11 16.02 -30.33
N HIS A 243 1.89 14.93 -30.27
CA HIS A 243 2.22 14.28 -29.02
C HIS A 243 3.48 14.91 -28.39
N TYR A 244 3.60 14.75 -27.09
CA TYR A 244 4.73 15.28 -26.32
C TYR A 244 5.47 14.12 -25.66
N TRP A 245 6.76 13.98 -25.95
CA TRP A 245 7.61 12.89 -25.50
C TRP A 245 8.70 13.38 -24.56
N LEU A 246 9.08 12.56 -23.59
CA LEU A 246 10.21 12.80 -22.72
C LEU A 246 11.31 11.80 -23.03
N TYR A 247 12.47 12.29 -23.46
CA TYR A 247 13.58 11.51 -23.98
C TYR A 247 14.82 11.67 -23.10
N SER A 248 15.54 10.57 -22.84
CA SER A 248 16.84 10.59 -22.16
C SER A 248 17.92 10.20 -23.15
N PRO A 249 18.80 11.12 -23.60
CA PRO A 249 19.85 10.84 -24.55
C PRO A 249 21.03 10.12 -23.88
N GLY A 250 20.91 8.80 -23.73
CA GLY A 250 21.86 7.96 -23.04
C GLY A 250 21.87 8.12 -21.52
N GLU A 251 22.75 7.39 -20.85
CA GLU A 251 22.91 7.51 -19.40
C GLU A 251 23.51 8.88 -19.04
N GLY A 252 22.87 9.55 -18.07
CA GLY A 252 23.27 10.89 -17.65
C GLY A 252 23.20 11.97 -18.75
N ALA A 253 22.48 11.71 -19.85
CA ALA A 253 22.46 12.52 -21.08
C ALA A 253 23.80 12.56 -21.83
N GLY A 254 24.56 11.46 -21.77
CA GLY A 254 25.94 11.43 -22.28
C GLY A 254 26.09 11.58 -23.80
N ILE A 255 25.03 11.32 -24.59
CA ILE A 255 25.03 11.51 -26.04
C ILE A 255 24.26 12.77 -26.49
N TRP A 256 23.92 13.67 -25.55
CA TRP A 256 23.08 14.83 -25.87
C TRP A 256 23.71 15.74 -26.93
N ASP A 257 24.99 16.07 -26.76
CA ASP A 257 25.67 17.02 -27.67
C ASP A 257 25.69 16.48 -29.10
N GLU A 258 25.96 15.20 -29.29
CA GLU A 258 25.93 14.52 -30.57
C GLU A 258 24.51 14.49 -31.18
N CYS A 259 23.50 14.15 -30.36
CA CYS A 259 22.11 14.16 -30.79
C CYS A 259 21.65 15.54 -31.20
N CYS A 260 22.02 16.57 -30.46
CA CYS A 260 21.68 17.96 -30.74
C CYS A 260 22.38 18.49 -32.02
N GLU A 261 23.66 18.20 -32.17
CA GLU A 261 24.45 18.64 -33.33
C GLU A 261 23.95 17.98 -34.63
N LYS A 262 23.63 16.68 -34.57
CA LYS A 262 23.16 15.92 -35.76
C LYS A 262 21.65 16.05 -36.00
N GLY A 263 20.89 16.64 -35.08
CA GLY A 263 19.43 16.73 -35.17
C GLY A 263 18.76 15.37 -35.17
N ILE A 264 19.24 14.43 -34.31
CA ILE A 264 18.74 13.07 -34.22
C ILE A 264 18.35 12.70 -32.80
N MET A 265 17.52 11.63 -32.69
CA MET A 265 17.31 10.88 -31.48
C MET A 265 17.90 9.48 -31.65
N ALA A 266 18.53 8.96 -30.57
CA ALA A 266 19.06 7.61 -30.57
C ALA A 266 18.64 6.91 -29.27
N ILE A 267 18.32 5.63 -29.39
CA ILE A 267 18.02 4.75 -28.26
C ILE A 267 19.02 3.57 -28.32
N GLY A 268 19.47 3.09 -27.16
CA GLY A 268 20.30 1.89 -27.09
C GLY A 268 19.52 0.62 -27.48
N TRP A 269 20.07 -0.51 -27.18
CA TRP A 269 19.57 -1.84 -27.49
C TRP A 269 19.98 -2.34 -28.88
N ASP A 270 21.18 -2.04 -29.31
CA ASP A 270 21.74 -2.49 -30.61
C ASP A 270 21.81 -4.03 -30.71
N GLU A 271 21.86 -4.71 -29.58
CA GLU A 271 21.89 -6.17 -29.48
C GLU A 271 20.64 -6.86 -30.03
N ILE A 272 19.50 -6.16 -30.05
CA ILE A 272 18.24 -6.70 -30.62
C ILE A 272 18.01 -6.30 -32.08
N GLY A 273 18.94 -5.59 -32.70
CA GLY A 273 18.92 -5.25 -34.12
C GLY A 273 17.85 -4.23 -34.52
N ASP A 274 17.29 -4.39 -35.74
CA ASP A 274 16.28 -3.47 -36.25
C ASP A 274 14.97 -3.55 -35.41
N LEU A 275 14.61 -2.45 -34.80
CA LEU A 275 13.44 -2.37 -33.93
C LEU A 275 12.11 -2.54 -34.68
N ASN A 276 12.08 -2.32 -36.00
CA ASN A 276 10.87 -2.48 -36.81
C ASN A 276 10.53 -3.94 -37.11
N GLN A 277 11.43 -4.87 -36.84
CA GLN A 277 11.17 -6.31 -37.07
C GLN A 277 10.18 -6.92 -36.09
N TYR A 278 9.93 -6.26 -34.95
CA TYR A 278 9.08 -6.78 -33.89
C TYR A 278 7.62 -6.35 -34.07
N ALA A 279 6.69 -7.32 -33.97
CA ALA A 279 5.26 -7.06 -34.10
C ALA A 279 4.59 -6.63 -32.77
N SER A 280 5.29 -6.77 -31.65
CA SER A 280 4.74 -6.43 -30.32
C SER A 280 5.82 -6.08 -29.29
N LYS A 281 5.39 -5.34 -28.24
CA LYS A 281 6.21 -5.07 -27.04
C LYS A 281 6.69 -6.36 -26.35
N THR A 282 5.92 -7.42 -26.44
CA THR A 282 6.24 -8.73 -25.87
C THR A 282 7.38 -9.40 -26.63
N GLU A 283 7.34 -9.41 -27.95
CA GLU A 283 8.42 -9.96 -28.78
C GLU A 283 9.73 -9.20 -28.56
N MET A 284 9.68 -7.88 -28.53
CA MET A 284 10.85 -7.03 -28.23
C MET A 284 11.43 -7.32 -26.85
N LYS A 285 10.58 -7.55 -25.84
CA LYS A 285 11.00 -7.95 -24.51
C LYS A 285 11.67 -9.31 -24.48
N GLU A 286 11.12 -10.29 -25.17
CA GLU A 286 11.73 -11.62 -25.21
C GLU A 286 13.07 -11.60 -25.99
N ALA A 287 13.18 -10.80 -27.06
CA ALA A 287 14.45 -10.58 -27.74
C ALA A 287 15.52 -9.94 -26.82
N MET A 288 15.13 -8.95 -25.99
CA MET A 288 16.05 -8.37 -24.99
C MET A 288 16.54 -9.41 -23.98
N LYS A 289 15.68 -10.32 -23.55
CA LYS A 289 16.06 -11.42 -22.66
C LYS A 289 17.00 -12.42 -23.34
N GLU A 290 16.71 -12.77 -24.58
CA GLU A 290 17.48 -13.74 -25.34
C GLU A 290 18.89 -13.24 -25.67
N HIS A 291 19.00 -11.96 -26.09
CA HIS A 291 20.25 -11.42 -26.62
C HIS A 291 21.10 -10.65 -25.61
N ILE A 292 20.52 -10.26 -24.44
CA ILE A 292 21.23 -9.42 -23.47
C ILE A 292 21.35 -10.12 -22.10
N ASP A 293 20.23 -10.38 -21.42
CA ASP A 293 20.25 -10.99 -20.08
C ASP A 293 18.89 -11.67 -19.78
N PRO A 294 18.82 -13.01 -19.71
CA PRO A 294 17.58 -13.76 -19.50
C PRO A 294 16.94 -13.52 -18.13
N GLU A 295 17.73 -13.14 -17.11
CA GLU A 295 17.24 -12.92 -15.74
C GLU A 295 16.60 -11.54 -15.56
N ARG A 296 16.81 -10.63 -16.50
CA ARG A 296 16.31 -9.25 -16.40
C ARG A 296 14.89 -9.11 -16.94
N PRO A 297 13.98 -8.39 -16.26
CA PRO A 297 12.57 -8.34 -16.66
C PRO A 297 12.28 -7.53 -17.95
N TYR A 298 13.10 -6.57 -18.34
CA TYR A 298 12.99 -5.67 -19.51
C TYR A 298 11.62 -5.04 -19.82
N THR A 299 10.63 -5.14 -18.97
CA THR A 299 9.25 -4.66 -19.22
C THR A 299 9.20 -3.18 -19.60
N MET A 300 9.91 -2.33 -18.84
CA MET A 300 9.93 -0.88 -19.10
C MET A 300 10.84 -0.53 -20.27
N ALA A 301 11.94 -1.25 -20.44
CA ALA A 301 12.85 -1.07 -21.59
C ALA A 301 12.15 -1.38 -22.90
N ALA A 302 11.53 -2.55 -23.02
CA ALA A 302 10.78 -2.94 -24.22
C ALA A 302 9.61 -1.99 -24.51
N HIS A 303 8.93 -1.47 -23.48
CA HIS A 303 7.88 -0.47 -23.66
C HIS A 303 8.43 0.84 -24.23
N ALA A 304 9.50 1.37 -23.67
CA ALA A 304 10.12 2.62 -24.15
C ALA A 304 10.70 2.46 -25.57
N THR A 305 11.36 1.33 -25.86
CA THR A 305 11.94 1.04 -27.17
C THR A 305 10.85 0.86 -28.23
N TRP A 306 9.75 0.20 -27.89
CA TRP A 306 8.58 0.09 -28.76
C TRP A 306 7.96 1.45 -29.07
N GLN A 307 7.79 2.31 -28.05
CA GLN A 307 7.25 3.66 -28.25
C GLN A 307 8.15 4.48 -29.17
N PHE A 308 9.45 4.39 -28.98
CA PHE A 308 10.44 5.07 -29.82
C PHE A 308 10.32 4.67 -31.30
N ALA A 309 10.19 3.37 -31.58
CA ALA A 309 10.14 2.85 -32.94
C ALA A 309 8.77 2.99 -33.62
N ASN A 310 7.66 2.90 -32.87
CA ASN A 310 6.32 2.72 -33.43
C ASN A 310 5.30 3.81 -33.10
N GLU A 311 5.52 4.58 -32.03
CA GLU A 311 4.51 5.53 -31.55
C GLU A 311 4.92 6.99 -31.78
N ILE A 312 6.21 7.32 -31.81
CA ILE A 312 6.72 8.66 -32.13
C ILE A 312 6.56 8.92 -33.62
N LYS A 313 6.00 10.09 -33.98
CA LYS A 313 5.66 10.47 -35.36
C LYS A 313 6.23 11.84 -35.73
N PRO A 314 6.48 12.09 -37.02
CA PRO A 314 6.80 13.45 -37.50
C PRO A 314 5.75 14.47 -37.03
N GLY A 315 6.22 15.62 -36.53
CA GLY A 315 5.38 16.65 -35.93
C GLY A 315 5.26 16.57 -34.40
N ASP A 316 5.62 15.45 -33.79
CA ASP A 316 5.66 15.33 -32.34
C ASP A 316 6.75 16.19 -31.71
N ILE A 317 6.53 16.61 -30.47
CA ILE A 317 7.48 17.41 -29.70
C ILE A 317 8.21 16.54 -28.70
N VAL A 318 9.54 16.59 -28.70
CA VAL A 318 10.40 15.84 -27.80
C VAL A 318 11.12 16.80 -26.87
N PHE A 319 11.07 16.49 -25.55
CA PHE A 319 11.88 17.14 -24.53
C PHE A 319 13.02 16.22 -24.09
N ALA A 320 14.27 16.64 -24.31
CA ALA A 320 15.44 15.94 -23.82
C ALA A 320 15.65 16.28 -22.33
N LYS A 321 15.92 15.25 -21.52
CA LYS A 321 16.15 15.42 -20.08
C LYS A 321 17.48 14.85 -19.62
N LYS A 322 18.02 15.47 -18.55
CA LYS A 322 19.16 14.97 -17.77
C LYS A 322 18.68 14.62 -16.36
N GLY A 323 18.82 13.35 -15.99
CA GLY A 323 18.31 12.87 -14.71
C GLY A 323 16.78 12.95 -14.61
N ARG A 324 16.25 13.26 -13.40
CA ARG A 324 14.80 13.22 -13.13
C ARG A 324 14.06 14.53 -13.36
N SER A 325 14.75 15.69 -13.30
CA SER A 325 14.10 17.01 -13.17
C SER A 325 14.65 18.09 -14.08
N ILE A 326 15.68 17.82 -14.89
CA ILE A 326 16.31 18.85 -15.72
C ILE A 326 15.97 18.60 -17.18
N VAL A 327 15.29 19.51 -17.84
CA VAL A 327 15.10 19.54 -19.30
C VAL A 327 16.27 20.30 -19.90
N ILE A 328 16.98 19.64 -20.85
CA ILE A 328 18.20 20.16 -21.49
C ILE A 328 17.97 20.60 -22.94
N GLY A 329 16.86 20.20 -23.54
CA GLY A 329 16.53 20.62 -24.88
C GLY A 329 15.10 20.24 -25.31
N ARG A 330 14.68 20.81 -26.44
CA ARG A 330 13.41 20.56 -27.11
C ARG A 330 13.65 20.37 -28.60
N GLY A 331 13.01 19.39 -29.19
CA GLY A 331 13.02 19.16 -30.64
C GLY A 331 11.62 18.89 -31.18
N VAL A 332 11.51 18.87 -32.50
CA VAL A 332 10.36 18.39 -33.25
C VAL A 332 10.83 17.19 -34.06
N VAL A 333 10.10 16.09 -34.04
CA VAL A 333 10.41 14.88 -34.79
C VAL A 333 10.18 15.11 -36.28
#